data_543c9a6112390ee3d0b38fb0497acc0d
#
_entry.id   543c9a6112390ee3d0b38fb0497acc0d
#
_cell.length_a   1.000
_cell.length_b   1.000
_cell.length_c   1.000
_cell.angle_alpha   90.00
_cell.angle_beta   90.00
_cell.angle_gamma   90.00
#
_symmetry.space_group_name_H-M   'P 1'
#
loop_
_entity.id
_entity.type
_entity.pdbx_description
1 polymer ?
#
loop_
_entity_poly.entity_id
_entity_poly.type
_entity_poly.pdbx_seq_one_letter_code
_entity_poly.pdbx_strand_id
1 'polypeptide(L)'
;NQGTYTIDYFYKIGFKVNKEYDVSELENANGAWFGFWKNSTGKSIDYEVRFYPNHQSALDYGLKYVDEVIGDDAILKKSASSWTEGIQDRRTRSDKGYGGSSANSVRAKYLHYLVYDNAILLCSGLDLSYAIQNCTELILALKEL
;
A
#
# COMPACT_ATOMS: atom_id res chain seq x y z
N ASN A 1 -14.95 -13.13 -9.17
CA ASN A 1 -13.91 -14.08 -9.33
C ASN A 1 -13.30 -14.49 -8.00
N GLN A 2 -13.21 -15.77 -7.84
CA GLN A 2 -12.60 -16.31 -6.66
C GLN A 2 -11.15 -16.45 -6.83
N GLY A 3 -10.58 -15.87 -7.83
CA GLY A 3 -9.21 -16.08 -8.16
C GLY A 3 -8.28 -15.74 -7.04
N THR A 4 -7.11 -16.24 -7.15
CA THR A 4 -6.02 -15.85 -6.28
C THR A 4 -5.15 -14.95 -7.11
N TYR A 5 -5.23 -13.66 -6.86
CA TYR A 5 -4.39 -12.70 -7.55
C TYR A 5 -2.95 -12.85 -7.08
N THR A 6 -2.02 -12.59 -8.00
CA THR A 6 -0.59 -12.59 -7.73
C THR A 6 -0.01 -11.30 -8.32
N ILE A 7 1.26 -11.07 -8.06
CA ILE A 7 1.95 -9.91 -8.63
C ILE A 7 1.93 -9.92 -10.16
N ASP A 8 1.79 -11.09 -10.77
CA ASP A 8 1.77 -11.19 -12.24
C ASP A 8 0.60 -10.43 -12.86
N TYR A 9 -0.54 -10.38 -12.18
CA TYR A 9 -1.68 -9.61 -12.67
C TYR A 9 -1.35 -8.12 -12.68
N PHE A 10 -0.59 -7.67 -11.70
CA PHE A 10 -0.17 -6.27 -11.63
C PHE A 10 0.83 -5.94 -12.74
N TYR A 11 1.72 -6.87 -13.06
CA TYR A 11 2.63 -6.66 -14.20
C TYR A 11 1.86 -6.42 -15.48
N LYS A 12 0.73 -7.10 -15.66
CA LYS A 12 -0.05 -6.98 -16.91
C LYS A 12 -0.64 -5.59 -17.12
N ILE A 13 -0.84 -4.83 -16.04
CA ILE A 13 -1.35 -3.46 -16.16
C ILE A 13 -0.23 -2.42 -16.12
N GLY A 14 1.03 -2.87 -16.14
CA GLY A 14 2.16 -1.95 -16.15
C GLY A 14 2.72 -1.57 -14.79
N PHE A 15 2.32 -2.27 -13.75
CA PHE A 15 2.86 -2.02 -12.42
C PHE A 15 4.35 -2.38 -12.40
N LYS A 16 5.17 -1.50 -11.82
CA LYS A 16 6.61 -1.69 -11.75
C LYS A 16 7.02 -1.93 -10.32
N VAL A 17 7.55 -3.11 -10.04
CA VAL A 17 8.00 -3.46 -8.69
C VAL A 17 9.33 -2.78 -8.42
N ASN A 18 9.41 -2.16 -7.25
CA ASN A 18 10.66 -1.61 -6.72
C ASN A 18 11.29 -2.56 -5.72
N LYS A 19 10.50 -3.12 -4.81
CA LYS A 19 10.99 -4.05 -3.79
C LYS A 19 10.00 -5.16 -3.54
N GLU A 20 10.54 -6.35 -3.32
CA GLU A 20 9.76 -7.45 -2.76
C GLU A 20 10.14 -7.57 -1.30
N TYR A 21 9.15 -7.64 -0.43
CA TYR A 21 9.37 -7.71 1.01
C TYR A 21 9.36 -9.15 1.51
N ASP A 22 10.14 -9.39 2.55
CA ASP A 22 10.12 -10.66 3.27
C ASP A 22 8.87 -10.69 4.14
N VAL A 23 7.99 -11.66 3.89
CA VAL A 23 6.71 -11.76 4.60
C VAL A 23 6.71 -12.81 5.70
N SER A 24 7.89 -13.31 6.09
CA SER A 24 7.97 -14.34 7.13
C SER A 24 7.36 -13.87 8.45
N GLU A 25 7.36 -12.56 8.73
CA GLU A 25 6.78 -11.98 9.93
C GLU A 25 5.41 -11.34 9.66
N LEU A 26 4.89 -11.46 8.45
CA LEU A 26 3.55 -10.96 8.11
C LEU A 26 2.61 -12.14 8.05
N GLU A 27 1.82 -12.29 9.08
CA GLU A 27 1.01 -13.48 9.33
C GLU A 27 0.16 -13.87 8.12
N ASN A 28 0.34 -15.10 7.66
CA ASN A 28 -0.44 -15.73 6.59
C ASN A 28 -0.33 -15.07 5.20
N ALA A 29 0.62 -14.17 5.01
CA ALA A 29 0.79 -13.51 3.72
C ALA A 29 1.57 -14.40 2.75
N ASN A 30 1.18 -14.35 1.47
CA ASN A 30 1.91 -15.03 0.39
C ASN A 30 3.04 -14.19 -0.16
N GLY A 31 2.91 -12.87 -0.08
CA GLY A 31 3.93 -11.96 -0.58
C GLY A 31 3.50 -10.53 -0.41
N ALA A 32 4.46 -9.62 -0.53
CA ALA A 32 4.20 -8.19 -0.46
C ALA A 32 5.23 -7.45 -1.29
N TRP A 33 4.80 -6.42 -1.99
CA TRP A 33 5.67 -5.65 -2.90
C TRP A 33 5.38 -4.16 -2.76
N PHE A 34 6.43 -3.37 -2.94
CA PHE A 34 6.35 -1.93 -3.13
C PHE A 34 6.66 -1.63 -4.58
N GLY A 35 5.83 -0.81 -5.21
CA GLY A 35 6.06 -0.47 -6.60
C GLY A 35 5.32 0.78 -7.04
N PHE A 36 5.36 1.01 -8.34
CA PHE A 36 4.83 2.22 -8.96
C PHE A 36 3.90 1.87 -10.10
N TRP A 37 2.90 2.72 -10.32
CA TRP A 37 2.01 2.58 -11.44
C TRP A 37 1.61 3.96 -11.94
N LYS A 38 1.63 4.15 -13.26
CA LYS A 38 1.22 5.43 -13.85
C LYS A 38 -0.29 5.50 -13.95
N ASN A 39 -0.84 6.57 -13.41
CA ASN A 39 -2.29 6.78 -13.48
C ASN A 39 -2.68 7.34 -14.85
N SER A 40 -3.97 7.65 -15.02
CA SER A 40 -4.51 8.14 -16.30
C SER A 40 -3.90 9.47 -16.75
N THR A 41 -3.34 10.23 -15.82
CA THR A 41 -2.69 11.52 -16.17
C THR A 41 -1.21 11.34 -16.44
N GLY A 42 -0.69 10.11 -16.40
CA GLY A 42 0.71 9.84 -16.62
C GLY A 42 1.60 10.03 -15.41
N LYS A 43 1.00 10.26 -14.25
CA LYS A 43 1.74 10.46 -13.02
C LYS A 43 2.06 9.12 -12.37
N SER A 44 3.30 8.96 -11.92
CA SER A 44 3.74 7.75 -11.24
C SER A 44 3.30 7.80 -9.78
N ILE A 45 2.61 6.77 -9.34
CA ILE A 45 2.03 6.69 -7.99
C ILE A 45 2.64 5.50 -7.27
N ASP A 46 2.95 5.70 -5.99
CA ASP A 46 3.49 4.62 -5.14
C ASP A 46 2.36 3.79 -4.56
N TYR A 47 2.58 2.48 -4.54
CA TYR A 47 1.64 1.54 -3.94
C TYR A 47 2.41 0.45 -3.21
N GLU A 48 1.75 -0.12 -2.21
CA GLU A 48 2.19 -1.39 -1.64
C GLU A 48 1.05 -2.38 -1.83
N VAL A 49 1.37 -3.62 -2.20
CA VAL A 49 0.35 -4.65 -2.35
C VAL A 49 0.75 -5.88 -1.57
N ARG A 50 -0.21 -6.45 -0.85
CA ARG A 50 -0.01 -7.64 -0.01
C ARG A 50 -0.98 -8.70 -0.44
N PHE A 51 -0.50 -9.92 -0.63
CA PHE A 51 -1.32 -11.03 -1.11
C PHE A 51 -1.48 -12.09 -0.04
N TYR A 52 -2.66 -12.66 0.01
CA TYR A 52 -3.04 -13.70 0.97
C TYR A 52 -3.58 -14.91 0.21
N PRO A 53 -3.73 -16.08 0.88
CA PRO A 53 -4.23 -17.27 0.17
C PRO A 53 -5.63 -17.08 -0.39
N ASN A 54 -6.47 -16.27 0.27
CA ASN A 54 -7.83 -16.01 -0.20
C ASN A 54 -8.35 -14.73 0.45
N HIS A 55 -9.55 -14.34 0.06
CA HIS A 55 -10.16 -13.12 0.57
C HIS A 55 -10.34 -13.13 2.09
N GLN A 56 -10.81 -14.25 2.62
CA GLN A 56 -11.06 -14.32 4.07
C GLN A 56 -9.75 -14.17 4.85
N SER A 57 -8.68 -14.77 4.37
CA SER A 57 -7.36 -14.62 5.01
C SER A 57 -6.87 -13.18 4.98
N ALA A 58 -7.13 -12.47 3.87
CA ALA A 58 -6.77 -11.06 3.80
C ALA A 58 -7.49 -10.28 4.90
N LEU A 59 -8.76 -10.56 5.12
CA LEU A 59 -9.52 -9.90 6.17
C LEU A 59 -9.07 -10.30 7.57
N ASP A 60 -8.92 -11.61 7.79
CA ASP A 60 -8.66 -12.12 9.14
C ASP A 60 -7.24 -11.81 9.62
N TYR A 61 -6.27 -11.86 8.72
CA TYR A 61 -4.86 -11.70 9.09
C TYR A 61 -4.26 -10.39 8.61
N GLY A 62 -4.79 -9.81 7.55
CA GLY A 62 -4.14 -8.67 6.91
C GLY A 62 -4.55 -7.32 7.45
N LEU A 63 -5.80 -7.13 7.81
CA LEU A 63 -6.30 -5.79 8.13
C LEU A 63 -5.61 -5.13 9.31
N LYS A 64 -5.30 -5.89 10.35
CA LYS A 64 -4.64 -5.29 11.52
C LYS A 64 -3.26 -4.73 11.20
N TYR A 65 -2.54 -5.37 10.28
CA TYR A 65 -1.22 -4.87 9.89
C TYR A 65 -1.32 -3.68 8.96
N VAL A 66 -2.39 -3.59 8.18
CA VAL A 66 -2.63 -2.42 7.32
C VAL A 66 -3.08 -1.23 8.15
N ASP A 67 -4.04 -1.44 9.04
CA ASP A 67 -4.56 -0.35 9.89
C ASP A 67 -3.45 0.31 10.69
N GLU A 68 -2.44 -0.44 11.05
CA GLU A 68 -1.32 0.07 11.83
C GLU A 68 -0.50 1.12 11.10
N VAL A 69 -0.47 1.07 9.77
CA VAL A 69 0.45 1.91 8.97
C VAL A 69 -0.27 2.92 8.07
N ILE A 70 -1.58 3.06 8.20
CA ILE A 70 -2.38 3.93 7.35
C ILE A 70 -2.77 5.19 8.09
N GLY A 71 -2.68 6.33 7.41
CA GLY A 71 -3.29 7.57 7.87
C GLY A 71 -2.55 8.27 8.99
N ASP A 72 -3.28 9.15 9.68
CA ASP A 72 -2.69 10.05 10.67
C ASP A 72 -2.16 9.35 11.91
N ASP A 73 -2.75 8.21 12.25
CA ASP A 73 -2.36 7.47 13.44
C ASP A 73 -1.37 6.35 13.14
N ALA A 74 -0.77 6.37 11.98
CA ALA A 74 0.13 5.31 11.54
C ALA A 74 1.32 5.16 12.49
N ILE A 75 1.66 3.91 12.76
CA ILE A 75 2.85 3.56 13.52
C ILE A 75 3.98 3.36 12.52
N LEU A 76 4.91 4.29 12.50
CA LEU A 76 5.97 4.31 11.50
C LEU A 76 7.36 4.14 12.10
N LYS A 77 7.44 3.82 13.39
CA LYS A 77 8.71 3.55 14.06
C LYS A 77 8.95 2.06 14.10
N LYS A 78 10.16 1.67 13.74
CA LYS A 78 10.53 0.28 13.72
C LYS A 78 10.32 -0.40 15.07
N SER A 79 10.63 0.31 16.15
CA SER A 79 10.54 -0.24 17.49
C SER A 79 9.10 -0.48 17.95
N ALA A 80 8.12 0.15 17.33
CA ALA A 80 6.72 0.05 17.72
C ALA A 80 5.86 -0.72 16.72
N SER A 81 6.43 -1.08 15.57
CA SER A 81 5.67 -1.71 14.49
C SER A 81 5.60 -3.20 14.66
N SER A 82 4.44 -3.77 14.32
CA SER A 82 4.24 -5.22 14.37
C SER A 82 4.97 -5.93 13.23
N TRP A 83 5.03 -5.28 12.07
CA TRP A 83 5.77 -5.79 10.92
C TRP A 83 6.70 -4.69 10.43
N THR A 84 7.99 -4.91 10.56
CA THR A 84 8.98 -3.86 10.33
C THR A 84 9.56 -3.86 8.93
N GLU A 85 9.37 -4.93 8.18
CA GLU A 85 9.92 -5.01 6.82
C GLU A 85 9.36 -3.87 5.98
N GLY A 86 10.25 -3.08 5.38
CA GLY A 86 9.84 -1.98 4.52
C GLY A 86 9.26 -0.77 5.23
N ILE A 87 9.40 -0.68 6.54
CA ILE A 87 8.75 0.41 7.29
C ILE A 87 9.21 1.80 6.80
N GLN A 88 10.46 1.95 6.39
CA GLN A 88 10.94 3.24 5.90
C GLN A 88 10.27 3.63 4.58
N ASP A 89 9.82 2.67 3.80
CA ASP A 89 9.13 2.95 2.54
C ASP A 89 7.69 3.41 2.77
N ARG A 90 7.17 3.25 3.97
CA ARG A 90 5.82 3.66 4.33
C ARG A 90 5.78 5.06 4.92
N ARG A 91 6.93 5.72 4.96
CA ARG A 91 7.06 7.08 5.45
C ARG A 91 7.22 8.04 4.30
N THR A 92 6.71 9.25 4.49
CA THR A 92 7.01 10.35 3.59
C THR A 92 7.09 11.63 4.42
N ARG A 93 7.68 12.67 3.86
CA ARG A 93 7.73 13.94 4.56
C ARG A 93 6.44 14.69 4.33
N SER A 94 6.06 15.43 5.35
CA SER A 94 4.90 16.31 5.22
C SER A 94 5.28 17.47 4.29
N ASP A 95 4.43 17.73 3.30
CA ASP A 95 4.60 18.83 2.40
C ASP A 95 4.05 20.12 2.95
N LYS A 96 3.49 20.07 4.14
CA LYS A 96 2.74 21.20 4.66
C LYS A 96 3.52 22.07 5.59
N GLY A 97 4.79 21.98 5.57
CA GLY A 97 5.58 22.72 6.49
C GLY A 97 5.82 24.11 5.99
N TYR A 98 5.06 25.04 6.41
CA TYR A 98 5.29 26.44 6.03
C TYR A 98 6.13 27.10 7.08
N GLY A 99 7.35 26.66 7.19
CA GLY A 99 8.24 27.30 8.11
C GLY A 99 8.10 26.88 9.54
N GLY A 100 7.37 25.92 9.85
CA GLY A 100 7.31 25.37 11.20
C GLY A 100 8.02 24.06 11.26
N SER A 101 8.03 23.46 12.43
CA SER A 101 8.63 22.15 12.61
C SER A 101 7.96 21.09 11.76
N SER A 102 6.72 21.31 11.35
CA SER A 102 6.00 20.38 10.50
C SER A 102 6.66 20.20 9.14
N ALA A 103 7.50 21.12 8.72
CA ALA A 103 8.22 20.99 7.46
C ALA A 103 9.06 19.72 7.40
N ASN A 104 9.50 19.23 8.57
CA ASN A 104 10.34 18.04 8.66
C ASN A 104 9.59 16.86 9.23
N SER A 105 8.29 16.99 9.41
CA SER A 105 7.50 15.92 9.99
C SER A 105 7.40 14.75 9.03
N VAL A 106 7.46 13.57 9.58
CA VAL A 106 7.25 12.33 8.84
C VAL A 106 5.80 11.94 8.97
N ARG A 107 5.18 11.54 7.87
CA ARG A 107 3.82 11.03 7.88
C ARG A 107 3.73 9.73 7.11
N ALA A 108 2.60 9.07 7.23
CA ALA A 108 2.34 7.88 6.45
C ALA A 108 2.29 8.24 4.96
N LYS A 109 2.97 7.45 4.16
CA LYS A 109 2.88 7.58 2.70
C LYS A 109 1.50 7.14 2.23
N TYR A 110 0.98 6.07 2.80
CA TYR A 110 -0.27 5.48 2.35
C TYR A 110 -1.39 5.97 3.26
N LEU A 111 -2.37 6.64 2.67
CA LEU A 111 -3.47 7.24 3.41
C LEU A 111 -4.76 6.46 3.27
N HIS A 112 -4.77 5.48 2.36
CA HIS A 112 -5.96 4.67 2.11
C HIS A 112 -5.53 3.28 1.66
N TYR A 113 -6.41 2.32 1.86
CA TYR A 113 -6.21 0.98 1.36
C TYR A 113 -7.51 0.41 0.85
N LEU A 114 -7.41 -0.66 0.08
CA LEU A 114 -8.56 -1.32 -0.49
C LEU A 114 -8.31 -2.81 -0.54
N VAL A 115 -9.28 -3.60 -0.11
CA VAL A 115 -9.19 -5.05 -0.22
C VAL A 115 -9.81 -5.46 -1.54
N TYR A 116 -9.03 -6.15 -2.37
CA TYR A 116 -9.48 -6.63 -3.65
C TYR A 116 -9.22 -8.13 -3.71
N ASP A 117 -10.28 -8.91 -3.51
CA ASP A 117 -10.21 -10.37 -3.42
C ASP A 117 -9.17 -10.77 -2.35
N ASN A 118 -8.11 -11.48 -2.73
CA ASN A 118 -7.06 -11.92 -1.79
C ASN A 118 -5.94 -10.90 -1.59
N ALA A 119 -6.06 -9.72 -2.20
CA ALA A 119 -5.03 -8.71 -2.13
C ALA A 119 -5.47 -7.51 -1.31
N ILE A 120 -4.52 -6.87 -0.62
CA ILE A 120 -4.74 -5.59 0.03
C ILE A 120 -3.81 -4.59 -0.62
N LEU A 121 -4.38 -3.53 -1.18
CA LEU A 121 -3.64 -2.48 -1.87
C LEU A 121 -3.58 -1.24 -0.99
N LEU A 122 -2.37 -0.77 -0.72
CA LEU A 122 -2.14 0.47 0.05
C LEU A 122 -1.79 1.58 -0.94
N CYS A 123 -2.46 2.70 -0.84
CA CYS A 123 -2.41 3.75 -1.86
C CYS A 123 -1.91 5.06 -1.28
N SER A 124 -0.94 5.64 -1.95
CA SER A 124 -0.40 6.95 -1.59
C SER A 124 -1.21 8.07 -2.21
N GLY A 125 -1.01 9.29 -1.73
CA GLY A 125 -1.63 10.48 -2.27
C GLY A 125 -1.25 11.68 -1.44
N LEU A 126 -1.43 12.87 -2.02
CA LEU A 126 -1.18 14.12 -1.30
C LEU A 126 -2.11 14.25 -0.10
N ASP A 127 -3.33 13.76 -0.24
CA ASP A 127 -4.30 13.72 0.83
C ASP A 127 -5.18 12.49 0.65
N LEU A 128 -6.12 12.29 1.55
CA LEU A 128 -6.99 11.11 1.53
C LEU A 128 -7.78 11.01 0.23
N SER A 129 -8.26 12.12 -0.29
CA SER A 129 -9.04 12.12 -1.52
C SER A 129 -8.22 11.58 -2.69
N TYR A 130 -6.99 12.02 -2.82
CA TYR A 130 -6.09 11.52 -3.86
C TYR A 130 -5.75 10.04 -3.65
N ALA A 131 -5.55 9.63 -2.40
CA ALA A 131 -5.25 8.23 -2.12
C ALA A 131 -6.41 7.31 -2.51
N ILE A 132 -7.63 7.73 -2.20
CA ILE A 132 -8.83 6.98 -2.58
C ILE A 132 -8.92 6.88 -4.11
N GLN A 133 -8.70 7.98 -4.80
CA GLN A 133 -8.74 7.99 -6.26
C GLN A 133 -7.67 7.08 -6.85
N ASN A 134 -6.48 7.10 -6.28
CA ASN A 134 -5.37 6.25 -6.76
C ASN A 134 -5.66 4.77 -6.56
N CYS A 135 -6.28 4.40 -5.45
CA CYS A 135 -6.75 3.03 -5.25
C CYS A 135 -7.75 2.63 -6.33
N THR A 136 -8.74 3.49 -6.56
CA THR A 136 -9.82 3.21 -7.51
C THR A 136 -9.28 3.03 -8.92
N GLU A 137 -8.37 3.90 -9.35
CA GLU A 137 -7.84 3.82 -10.71
C GLU A 137 -7.09 2.52 -10.96
N LEU A 138 -6.27 2.11 -10.02
CA LEU A 138 -5.50 0.88 -10.19
C LEU A 138 -6.42 -0.34 -10.20
N ILE A 139 -7.39 -0.38 -9.32
CA ILE A 139 -8.33 -1.51 -9.26
C ILE A 139 -9.16 -1.58 -10.55
N LEU A 140 -9.55 -0.45 -11.11
CA LEU A 140 -10.28 -0.46 -12.37
C LEU A 140 -9.44 -1.05 -13.50
N ALA A 141 -8.14 -0.73 -13.52
CA ALA A 141 -7.24 -1.31 -14.51
C ALA A 141 -7.15 -2.83 -14.37
N LEU A 142 -7.07 -3.32 -13.12
CA LEU A 142 -7.06 -4.76 -12.89
C LEU A 142 -8.34 -5.44 -13.35
N LYS A 143 -9.48 -4.78 -13.13
CA LYS A 143 -10.78 -5.36 -13.51
C LYS A 143 -10.96 -5.46 -15.02
N GLU A 144 -10.20 -4.69 -15.78
CA GLU A 144 -10.30 -4.70 -17.23
C GLU A 144 -9.40 -5.75 -17.90
N LEU A 145 -8.68 -6.51 -17.13
CA LEU A 145 -7.82 -7.57 -17.70
C LEU A 145 -8.61 -8.72 -18.31
#